data_62c2a61fc2f846a78a6a759c7a57f11d
#
_entry.id   62c2a61fc2f846a78a6a759c7a57f11d
#
_cell.length_a   1.000
_cell.length_b   1.000
_cell.length_c   1.000
_cell.angle_alpha   90.00
_cell.angle_beta   90.00
_cell.angle_gamma   90.00
#
_symmetry.space_group_name_H-M   'P 1'
#
loop_
_entity.id
_entity.type
_entity.pdbx_description
1 polymer ?
#
loop_
_entity_poly.entity_id
_entity_poly.type
_entity_poly.pdbx_seq_one_letter_code
_entity_poly.pdbx_strand_id
1 'polypeptide(L)'
;VYRDFGIGICVHCLTDYWNDIKIWRKLQHKNIPPMNLDEFKEAYYPEAQGIDWWLYQNSKNTKVIRKMLSEALAMDVEGIINTEDVERQRNHLLNTQYDVDMIDISKYHYLSANDIGDFIEFTVNDIAETILSWLREYDTNFETVF
;
A
#
# COMPACT_ATOMS: atom_id res chain seq x y z
N VAL A 1 18.79 -8.95 2.59
CA VAL A 1 17.78 -8.72 3.64
C VAL A 1 17.53 -7.24 3.82
N TYR A 2 18.51 -6.45 4.29
CA TYR A 2 18.32 -5.00 4.50
C TYR A 2 17.94 -4.24 3.23
N ARG A 3 18.48 -4.63 2.07
CA ARG A 3 18.14 -4.04 0.77
C ARG A 3 16.66 -4.25 0.44
N ASP A 4 16.15 -5.47 0.60
CA ASP A 4 14.76 -5.79 0.25
C ASP A 4 13.78 -5.12 1.22
N PHE A 5 14.13 -5.06 2.51
CA PHE A 5 13.37 -4.32 3.51
C PHE A 5 13.33 -2.82 3.18
N GLY A 6 14.49 -2.22 2.83
CA GLY A 6 14.57 -0.82 2.41
C GLY A 6 13.73 -0.52 1.17
N ILE A 7 13.76 -1.40 0.16
CA ILE A 7 12.91 -1.31 -1.03
C ILE A 7 11.43 -1.35 -0.63
N GLY A 8 11.04 -2.25 0.26
CA GLY A 8 9.67 -2.36 0.75
C GLY A 8 9.18 -1.07 1.43
N ILE A 9 10.01 -0.44 2.29
CA ILE A 9 9.71 0.86 2.90
C ILE A 9 9.56 1.93 1.82
N CYS A 10 10.45 1.99 0.83
CA CYS A 10 10.36 2.97 -0.26
C CYS A 10 9.08 2.81 -1.06
N VAL A 11 8.70 1.56 -1.41
CA VAL A 11 7.42 1.29 -2.09
C VAL A 11 6.25 1.81 -1.27
N HIS A 12 6.20 1.50 0.03
CA HIS A 12 5.14 1.96 0.92
C HIS A 12 5.06 3.49 0.97
N CYS A 13 6.17 4.16 1.26
CA CYS A 13 6.21 5.64 1.34
C CYS A 13 5.82 6.32 0.02
N LEU A 14 6.26 5.79 -1.13
CA LEU A 14 5.89 6.33 -2.44
C LEU A 14 4.41 6.08 -2.75
N THR A 15 3.86 4.93 -2.34
CA THR A 15 2.43 4.65 -2.50
C THR A 15 1.59 5.62 -1.68
N ASP A 16 1.97 5.87 -0.42
CA ASP A 16 1.29 6.84 0.44
C ASP A 16 1.38 8.27 -0.11
N TYR A 17 2.55 8.66 -0.60
CA TYR A 17 2.76 9.97 -1.23
C TYR A 17 1.83 10.17 -2.44
N TRP A 18 1.74 9.18 -3.32
CA TRP A 18 0.86 9.26 -4.49
C TRP A 18 -0.62 9.17 -4.11
N ASN A 19 -0.96 8.37 -3.11
CA ASN A 19 -2.33 8.33 -2.58
C ASN A 19 -2.75 9.70 -2.02
N ASP A 20 -1.88 10.36 -1.26
CA ASP A 20 -2.13 11.72 -0.76
C ASP A 20 -2.41 12.70 -1.92
N ILE A 21 -1.56 12.71 -2.95
CA ILE A 21 -1.68 13.67 -4.06
C ILE A 21 -2.84 13.35 -5.01
N LYS A 22 -2.99 12.07 -5.37
CA LYS A 22 -3.92 11.68 -6.45
C LYS A 22 -5.34 11.44 -5.96
N ILE A 23 -5.51 11.03 -4.72
CA ILE A 23 -6.81 10.65 -4.14
C ILE A 23 -7.17 11.60 -3.00
N TRP A 24 -6.44 11.54 -1.88
CA TRP A 24 -6.82 12.22 -0.64
C TRP A 24 -7.00 13.73 -0.80
N ARG A 25 -6.01 14.45 -1.30
CA ARG A 25 -6.10 15.92 -1.47
C ARG A 25 -7.20 16.33 -2.43
N LYS A 26 -7.42 15.58 -3.50
CA LYS A 26 -8.50 15.89 -4.45
C LYS A 26 -9.87 15.75 -3.79
N LEU A 27 -10.07 14.65 -3.04
CA LEU A 27 -11.33 14.43 -2.32
C LEU A 27 -11.53 15.44 -1.21
N GLN A 28 -10.47 15.77 -0.46
CA GLN A 28 -10.49 16.80 0.56
C GLN A 28 -10.90 18.15 -0.03
N HIS A 29 -10.27 18.62 -1.09
CA HIS A 29 -10.61 19.88 -1.75
C HIS A 29 -12.05 19.92 -2.29
N LYS A 30 -12.56 18.79 -2.71
CA LYS A 30 -13.94 18.68 -3.23
C LYS A 30 -14.99 18.72 -2.11
N ASN A 31 -14.68 18.20 -0.93
CA ASN A 31 -15.64 17.95 0.13
C ASN A 31 -15.49 18.89 1.34
N ILE A 32 -14.40 19.67 1.44
CA ILE A 32 -14.17 20.63 2.50
C ILE A 32 -14.04 22.06 1.88
N PRO A 33 -14.91 23.02 2.20
CA PRO A 33 -16.24 22.84 2.76
C PRO A 33 -17.20 22.15 1.79
N PRO A 34 -18.37 21.63 2.18
CA PRO A 34 -19.11 21.99 3.39
C PRO A 34 -18.79 21.16 4.65
N MET A 35 -18.10 20.00 4.53
CA MET A 35 -17.75 19.19 5.71
C MET A 35 -16.52 19.80 6.41
N ASN A 36 -16.37 19.53 7.70
CA ASN A 36 -15.07 19.69 8.36
C ASN A 36 -14.19 18.44 8.13
N LEU A 37 -12.91 18.54 8.50
CA LEU A 37 -11.94 17.48 8.24
C LEU A 37 -12.28 16.15 8.95
N ASP A 38 -12.81 16.23 10.17
CA ASP A 38 -13.09 15.03 10.95
C ASP A 38 -14.34 14.32 10.41
N GLU A 39 -15.39 15.05 10.07
CA GLU A 39 -16.56 14.51 9.37
C GLU A 39 -16.19 13.84 8.04
N PHE A 40 -15.28 14.47 7.28
CA PHE A 40 -14.80 13.88 6.03
C PHE A 40 -14.03 12.58 6.28
N LYS A 41 -13.14 12.54 7.27
CA LYS A 41 -12.41 11.32 7.65
C LYS A 41 -13.32 10.18 8.08
N GLU A 42 -14.31 10.48 8.94
CA GLU A 42 -15.29 9.49 9.39
C GLU A 42 -16.08 8.86 8.23
N ALA A 43 -16.38 9.64 7.19
CA ALA A 43 -17.06 9.14 6.01
C ALA A 43 -16.15 8.42 5.02
N TYR A 44 -14.90 8.89 4.85
CA TYR A 44 -13.95 8.37 3.87
C TYR A 44 -13.27 7.06 4.30
N TYR A 45 -12.81 6.95 5.56
CA TYR A 45 -12.01 5.81 5.98
C TYR A 45 -12.71 4.44 5.89
N PRO A 46 -14.01 4.31 6.17
CA PRO A 46 -14.72 3.06 5.94
C PRO A 46 -14.72 2.62 4.48
N GLU A 47 -14.84 3.58 3.53
CA GLU A 47 -14.75 3.26 2.11
C GLU A 47 -13.33 2.86 1.70
N ALA A 48 -12.31 3.57 2.19
CA ALA A 48 -10.91 3.24 1.93
C ALA A 48 -10.57 1.82 2.43
N GLN A 49 -11.00 1.45 3.63
CA GLN A 49 -10.84 0.10 4.14
C GLN A 49 -11.61 -0.94 3.32
N GLY A 50 -12.82 -0.61 2.90
CA GLY A 50 -13.61 -1.48 2.04
C GLY A 50 -12.97 -1.70 0.66
N ILE A 51 -12.26 -0.71 0.12
CA ILE A 51 -11.45 -0.86 -1.11
C ILE A 51 -10.33 -1.87 -0.91
N ASP A 52 -9.63 -1.88 0.23
CA ASP A 52 -8.59 -2.86 0.51
C ASP A 52 -9.16 -4.29 0.50
N TRP A 53 -10.29 -4.50 1.14
CA TRP A 53 -10.98 -5.79 1.15
C TRP A 53 -11.47 -6.19 -0.24
N TRP A 54 -12.04 -5.26 -0.99
CA TRP A 54 -12.49 -5.50 -2.35
C TRP A 54 -11.34 -5.85 -3.29
N LEU A 55 -10.21 -5.14 -3.20
CA LEU A 55 -8.99 -5.44 -3.96
C LEU A 55 -8.49 -6.85 -3.64
N TYR A 56 -8.44 -7.19 -2.35
CA TYR A 56 -8.06 -8.53 -1.93
C TYR A 56 -8.97 -9.61 -2.51
N GLN A 57 -10.27 -9.40 -2.53
CA GLN A 57 -11.26 -10.35 -3.05
C GLN A 57 -11.23 -10.49 -4.58
N ASN A 58 -10.90 -9.40 -5.30
CA ASN A 58 -11.03 -9.32 -6.76
C ASN A 58 -9.70 -9.32 -7.52
N SER A 59 -8.55 -9.15 -6.85
CA SER A 59 -7.26 -9.16 -7.53
C SER A 59 -6.83 -10.58 -7.92
N LYS A 60 -6.45 -10.74 -9.19
CA LYS A 60 -5.83 -11.97 -9.69
C LYS A 60 -4.53 -12.34 -8.99
N ASN A 61 -3.87 -11.38 -8.37
CA ASN A 61 -2.58 -11.56 -7.70
C ASN A 61 -2.69 -12.00 -6.24
N THR A 62 -3.88 -11.96 -5.64
CA THR A 62 -4.08 -12.27 -4.22
C THR A 62 -3.50 -13.63 -3.81
N LYS A 63 -3.72 -14.68 -4.62
CA LYS A 63 -3.18 -16.02 -4.32
C LYS A 63 -1.65 -16.05 -4.31
N VAL A 64 -1.03 -15.35 -5.26
CA VAL A 64 0.44 -15.25 -5.37
C VAL A 64 1.01 -14.48 -4.19
N ILE A 65 0.40 -13.33 -3.87
CA ILE A 65 0.81 -12.48 -2.74
C ILE A 65 0.69 -13.26 -1.42
N ARG A 66 -0.42 -13.95 -1.19
CA ARG A 66 -0.62 -14.77 0.01
C ARG A 66 0.44 -15.87 0.13
N LYS A 67 0.74 -16.56 -0.97
CA LYS A 67 1.78 -17.58 -0.99
C LYS A 67 3.14 -16.98 -0.63
N MET A 68 3.54 -15.90 -1.29
CA MET A 68 4.80 -15.21 -0.99
C MET A 68 4.88 -14.76 0.47
N LEU A 69 3.80 -14.19 1.00
CA LEU A 69 3.73 -13.75 2.40
C LEU A 69 3.83 -14.94 3.38
N SER A 70 3.19 -16.07 3.08
CA SER A 70 3.25 -17.27 3.92
C SER A 70 4.62 -17.95 3.94
N GLU A 71 5.38 -17.82 2.85
CA GLU A 71 6.73 -18.41 2.69
C GLU A 71 7.83 -17.42 3.13
N ALA A 72 7.52 -16.14 3.33
CA ALA A 72 8.49 -15.13 3.74
C ALA A 72 9.01 -15.42 5.15
N LEU A 73 10.33 -15.34 5.32
CA LEU A 73 10.95 -15.45 6.64
C LEU A 73 10.74 -14.15 7.42
N ALA A 74 10.30 -14.30 8.67
CA ALA A 74 10.32 -13.20 9.61
C ALA A 74 11.75 -12.97 10.10
N MET A 75 12.17 -11.72 10.11
CA MET A 75 13.56 -11.35 10.48
C MET A 75 13.58 -10.05 11.27
N ASP A 76 14.53 -9.95 12.19
CA ASP A 76 14.82 -8.70 12.88
C ASP A 76 15.43 -7.67 11.93
N VAL A 77 15.04 -6.41 12.13
CA VAL A 77 15.76 -5.25 11.61
C VAL A 77 16.16 -4.42 12.85
N GLU A 78 17.43 -4.46 13.20
CA GLU A 78 17.95 -3.89 14.43
C GLU A 78 17.49 -2.44 14.66
N GLY A 79 16.92 -2.19 15.83
CA GLY A 79 16.40 -0.88 16.21
C GLY A 79 15.09 -0.44 15.54
N ILE A 80 14.50 -1.27 14.68
CA ILE A 80 13.27 -0.95 13.93
C ILE A 80 12.14 -1.92 14.24
N ILE A 81 12.36 -3.22 14.03
CA ILE A 81 11.32 -4.24 14.19
C ILE A 81 11.93 -5.58 14.59
N ASN A 82 11.25 -6.32 15.45
CA ASN A 82 11.66 -7.66 15.87
C ASN A 82 10.89 -8.76 15.12
N THR A 83 11.43 -9.97 15.14
CA THR A 83 10.85 -11.14 14.47
C THR A 83 9.43 -11.45 14.95
N GLU A 84 9.15 -11.31 16.25
CA GLU A 84 7.82 -11.61 16.80
C GLU A 84 6.75 -10.67 16.25
N ASP A 85 7.06 -9.37 16.12
CA ASP A 85 6.15 -8.38 15.54
C ASP A 85 5.87 -8.67 14.06
N VAL A 86 6.90 -9.06 13.30
CA VAL A 86 6.76 -9.45 11.90
C VAL A 86 5.87 -10.68 11.77
N GLU A 87 6.09 -11.72 12.60
CA GLU A 87 5.27 -12.95 12.60
C GLU A 87 3.83 -12.66 12.99
N ARG A 88 3.63 -11.87 14.04
CA ARG A 88 2.29 -11.48 14.48
C ARG A 88 1.53 -10.75 13.37
N GLN A 89 2.16 -9.77 12.73
CA GLN A 89 1.54 -9.01 11.64
C GLN A 89 1.27 -9.89 10.41
N ARG A 90 2.22 -10.74 10.03
CA ARG A 90 2.02 -11.70 8.95
C ARG A 90 0.83 -12.63 9.21
N ASN A 91 0.73 -13.17 10.41
CA ASN A 91 -0.37 -14.05 10.79
C ASN A 91 -1.71 -13.30 10.81
N HIS A 92 -1.73 -12.04 11.24
CA HIS A 92 -2.92 -11.18 11.17
C HIS A 92 -3.37 -10.98 9.72
N LEU A 93 -2.46 -10.61 8.82
CA LEU A 93 -2.74 -10.43 7.39
C LEU A 93 -3.25 -11.71 6.72
N LEU A 94 -2.66 -12.86 7.06
CA LEU A 94 -3.03 -14.13 6.43
C LEU A 94 -4.36 -14.70 6.92
N ASN A 95 -4.75 -14.45 8.18
CA ASN A 95 -5.80 -15.22 8.83
C ASN A 95 -6.95 -14.38 9.42
N THR A 96 -6.80 -13.05 9.48
CA THR A 96 -7.78 -12.20 10.20
C THR A 96 -8.22 -10.98 9.39
N GLN A 97 -7.29 -10.19 8.86
CA GLN A 97 -7.59 -8.88 8.27
C GLN A 97 -8.57 -8.94 7.10
N TYR A 98 -8.51 -10.01 6.33
CA TYR A 98 -9.32 -10.20 5.12
C TYR A 98 -10.39 -11.29 5.26
N ASP A 99 -10.68 -11.72 6.49
CA ASP A 99 -11.79 -12.62 6.80
C ASP A 99 -13.08 -11.80 6.97
N VAL A 100 -13.58 -11.29 5.86
CA VAL A 100 -14.76 -10.43 5.77
C VAL A 100 -15.70 -10.91 4.67
N ASP A 101 -16.98 -10.58 4.81
CA ASP A 101 -17.99 -10.85 3.78
C ASP A 101 -17.65 -10.15 2.46
N MET A 102 -18.32 -10.58 1.37
CA MET A 102 -18.16 -9.98 0.05
C MET A 102 -18.45 -8.48 0.08
N ILE A 103 -17.50 -7.68 -0.38
CA ILE A 103 -17.60 -6.22 -0.39
C ILE A 103 -18.19 -5.73 -1.70
N ASP A 104 -19.27 -4.95 -1.61
CA ASP A 104 -19.89 -4.23 -2.73
C ASP A 104 -19.52 -2.73 -2.66
N ILE A 105 -18.58 -2.32 -3.51
CA ILE A 105 -18.14 -0.92 -3.59
C ILE A 105 -19.00 -0.06 -4.53
N SER A 106 -20.03 -0.61 -5.15
CA SER A 106 -20.90 0.13 -6.09
C SER A 106 -21.64 1.30 -5.44
N LYS A 107 -21.77 1.28 -4.11
CA LYS A 107 -22.44 2.30 -3.30
C LYS A 107 -21.49 3.32 -2.66
N TYR A 108 -20.19 3.19 -2.89
CA TYR A 108 -19.22 4.10 -2.32
C TYR A 108 -19.32 5.47 -2.98
N HIS A 109 -19.18 6.50 -2.15
CA HIS A 109 -19.35 7.89 -2.57
C HIS A 109 -18.03 8.55 -2.98
N TYR A 110 -16.95 8.18 -2.29
CA TYR A 110 -15.64 8.80 -2.46
C TYR A 110 -14.72 8.02 -3.38
N LEU A 111 -14.82 6.70 -3.40
CA LEU A 111 -13.91 5.80 -4.10
C LEU A 111 -14.64 4.84 -5.03
N SER A 112 -14.26 4.84 -6.30
CA SER A 112 -14.77 3.89 -7.29
C SER A 112 -13.70 2.90 -7.74
N ALA A 113 -14.13 1.77 -8.31
CA ALA A 113 -13.21 0.80 -8.92
C ALA A 113 -12.33 1.42 -10.02
N ASN A 114 -12.86 2.38 -10.78
CA ASN A 114 -12.12 3.06 -11.83
C ASN A 114 -11.05 3.98 -11.24
N ASP A 115 -11.39 4.80 -10.22
CA ASP A 115 -10.40 5.68 -9.57
C ASP A 115 -9.23 4.88 -9.01
N ILE A 116 -9.51 3.72 -8.41
CA ILE A 116 -8.50 2.83 -7.87
C ILE A 116 -7.70 2.13 -8.96
N GLY A 117 -8.35 1.70 -10.05
CA GLY A 117 -7.68 1.14 -11.22
C GLY A 117 -6.69 2.11 -11.83
N ASP A 118 -7.12 3.33 -12.11
CA ASP A 118 -6.30 4.42 -12.66
C ASP A 118 -5.13 4.78 -11.71
N PHE A 119 -5.39 4.81 -10.40
CA PHE A 119 -4.36 5.04 -9.39
C PHE A 119 -3.30 3.95 -9.42
N ILE A 120 -3.69 2.68 -9.42
CA ILE A 120 -2.75 1.54 -9.43
C ILE A 120 -1.93 1.55 -10.73
N GLU A 121 -2.56 1.72 -11.90
CA GLU A 121 -1.86 1.74 -13.18
C GLU A 121 -0.81 2.85 -13.25
N PHE A 122 -1.15 4.05 -12.77
CA PHE A 122 -0.23 5.17 -12.71
C PHE A 122 0.91 4.90 -11.73
N THR A 123 0.61 4.50 -10.49
CA THR A 123 1.61 4.43 -9.42
C THR A 123 2.57 3.27 -9.56
N VAL A 124 2.13 2.12 -10.09
CA VAL A 124 3.01 0.96 -10.29
C VAL A 124 4.19 1.31 -11.21
N ASN A 125 3.93 2.00 -12.32
CA ASN A 125 4.97 2.39 -13.27
C ASN A 125 5.91 3.44 -12.68
N ASP A 126 5.37 4.49 -12.09
CA ASP A 126 6.15 5.59 -11.50
C ASP A 126 7.03 5.12 -10.33
N ILE A 127 6.48 4.31 -9.43
CA ILE A 127 7.24 3.74 -8.30
C ILE A 127 8.33 2.80 -8.80
N ALA A 128 8.03 1.93 -9.77
CA ALA A 128 9.01 1.01 -10.32
C ALA A 128 10.18 1.77 -10.98
N GLU A 129 9.91 2.77 -11.81
CA GLU A 129 10.92 3.60 -12.45
C GLU A 129 11.77 4.36 -11.42
N THR A 130 11.15 4.94 -10.41
CA THR A 130 11.83 5.66 -9.34
C THR A 130 12.80 4.75 -8.58
N ILE A 131 12.34 3.59 -8.14
CA ILE A 131 13.17 2.64 -7.39
C ILE A 131 14.30 2.09 -8.26
N LEU A 132 14.03 1.74 -9.51
CA LEU A 132 15.05 1.26 -10.42
C LEU A 132 16.11 2.32 -10.73
N SER A 133 15.72 3.61 -10.80
CA SER A 133 16.67 4.73 -10.93
C SER A 133 17.59 4.81 -9.72
N TRP A 134 17.04 4.79 -8.52
CA TRP A 134 17.83 4.83 -7.28
C TRP A 134 18.78 3.64 -7.13
N LEU A 135 18.34 2.44 -7.50
CA LEU A 135 19.19 1.26 -7.46
C LEU A 135 20.37 1.35 -8.44
N ARG A 136 20.16 1.88 -9.64
CA ARG A 136 21.25 2.11 -10.61
C ARG A 136 22.26 3.14 -10.11
N GLU A 137 21.79 4.25 -9.54
CA GLU A 137 22.67 5.26 -8.96
C GLU A 137 23.49 4.71 -7.78
N TYR A 138 22.87 3.87 -6.96
CA TYR A 138 23.54 3.21 -5.85
C TYR A 138 24.63 2.26 -6.33
N ASP A 139 24.32 1.39 -7.28
CA ASP A 139 25.26 0.41 -7.83
C ASP A 139 26.46 1.11 -8.54
N THR A 140 26.21 2.20 -9.28
CA THR A 140 27.30 2.98 -9.93
C THR A 140 28.21 3.70 -8.93
N ASN A 141 27.68 4.16 -7.81
CA ASN A 141 28.49 4.81 -6.77
C ASN A 141 29.37 3.81 -6.00
N PHE A 142 28.96 2.55 -5.90
CA PHE A 142 29.74 1.48 -5.26
C PHE A 142 30.94 1.04 -6.12
N GLU A 143 30.79 0.99 -7.44
CA GLU A 143 31.89 0.65 -8.36
C GLU A 143 32.99 1.71 -8.45
N THR A 144 32.67 2.97 -8.08
CA THR A 144 33.64 4.09 -8.11
C THR A 144 34.44 4.27 -6.82
N VAL A 145 34.15 3.53 -5.75
CA VAL A 145 34.80 3.65 -4.44
C VAL A 145 35.86 2.55 -4.20
N PHE A 146 35.97 1.56 -5.09
CA PHE A 146 36.95 0.49 -5.08
C PHE A 146 37.74 0.45 -6.37
#